data_79564579a17cb622ccd6c508faf66bb3
#
_entry.id   79564579a17cb622ccd6c508faf66bb3
#
_cell.length_a   1.000
_cell.length_b   1.000
_cell.length_c   1.000
_cell.angle_alpha   90.00
_cell.angle_beta   90.00
_cell.angle_gamma   90.00
#
_symmetry.space_group_name_H-M   'P 1'
#
loop_
_entity.id
_entity.type
_entity.pdbx_description
1 polymer ?
#
loop_
_entity_poly.entity_id
_entity_poly.type
_entity_poly.pdbx_seq_one_letter_code
_entity_poly.pdbx_strand_id
1 'polypeptide(L)'
;DPVGVFARDLGECLTLQLRVKDRYDPAMAALIDNLDLLAAHNHAALVARCGVEADDIADMIQELRRLNPKPGLSFSNEIAQTLVPDVYVRPGSNGGWTVELNSETLPKVLVNQQYFTEVNTKTCSRKDKAYITEQLNSANWLVKSLEQRAQTILKVSAELVRQQDAFFAHGIQHLRPLTLRDIAQEIEMHESTVSRVTTNKYMATPRGTYQLKYFFTSAITSTTG
;
A
#
# COMPACT_ATOMS: atom_id res chain seq x y z
N ASP A 1 18.12 -10.80 25.52
CA ASP A 1 16.72 -10.57 25.76
C ASP A 1 16.49 -9.08 25.92
N PRO A 2 15.77 -8.42 25.03
CA PRO A 2 15.64 -6.98 25.12
C PRO A 2 14.86 -6.59 26.36
N VAL A 3 15.42 -5.66 27.09
CA VAL A 3 14.85 -5.13 28.33
C VAL A 3 13.53 -4.44 28.04
N GLY A 4 12.50 -4.71 28.86
CA GLY A 4 11.18 -4.10 28.73
C GLY A 4 10.14 -4.88 27.91
N VAL A 5 10.46 -6.09 27.41
CA VAL A 5 9.50 -6.93 26.64
C VAL A 5 8.26 -7.30 27.45
N PHE A 6 8.41 -7.53 28.75
CA PHE A 6 7.32 -7.93 29.64
C PHE A 6 6.72 -6.78 30.46
N ALA A 7 7.01 -5.53 30.07
CA ALA A 7 6.42 -4.36 30.69
C ALA A 7 4.91 -4.29 30.42
N ARG A 8 4.12 -3.85 31.41
CA ARG A 8 2.65 -3.73 31.33
C ARG A 8 2.23 -2.50 30.52
N ASP A 9 3.04 -1.45 30.60
CA ASP A 9 2.81 -0.17 29.90
C ASP A 9 4.12 0.43 29.39
N LEU A 10 3.98 1.55 28.66
CA LEU A 10 5.12 2.25 28.09
C LEU A 10 6.05 2.83 29.17
N GLY A 11 5.48 3.37 30.25
CA GLY A 11 6.26 3.94 31.36
C GLY A 11 7.14 2.88 32.01
N GLU A 12 6.61 1.71 32.32
CA GLU A 12 7.37 0.58 32.86
C GLU A 12 8.46 0.10 31.89
N CYS A 13 8.14 0.04 30.60
CA CYS A 13 9.10 -0.36 29.57
C CYS A 13 10.31 0.58 29.52
N LEU A 14 10.07 1.89 29.51
CA LEU A 14 11.13 2.90 29.53
C LEU A 14 11.92 2.89 30.83
N THR A 15 11.23 2.75 31.97
CA THR A 15 11.85 2.65 33.30
C THR A 15 12.83 1.47 33.38
N LEU A 16 12.44 0.30 32.89
CA LEU A 16 13.31 -0.88 32.89
C LEU A 16 14.57 -0.67 32.06
N GLN A 17 14.44 -0.03 30.89
CA GLN A 17 15.58 0.28 30.02
C GLN A 17 16.51 1.32 30.63
N LEU A 18 15.97 2.35 31.29
CA LEU A 18 16.76 3.38 32.00
C LEU A 18 17.51 2.82 33.19
N ARG A 19 16.89 1.91 33.96
CA ARG A 19 17.56 1.23 35.09
C ARG A 19 18.77 0.41 34.63
N VAL A 20 18.66 -0.28 33.50
CA VAL A 20 19.81 -1.03 32.94
C VAL A 20 20.94 -0.11 32.46
N LYS A 21 20.59 1.11 32.04
CA LYS A 21 21.57 2.13 31.63
C LYS A 21 22.10 2.99 32.80
N ASP A 22 21.64 2.71 34.01
CA ASP A 22 21.95 3.50 35.23
C ASP A 22 21.62 5.00 35.10
N ARG A 23 20.49 5.28 34.41
CA ARG A 23 19.99 6.62 34.10
C ARG A 23 18.58 6.90 34.63
N TYR A 24 18.13 6.10 35.61
CA TYR A 24 16.85 6.26 36.27
C TYR A 24 17.01 7.04 37.57
N ASP A 25 16.95 8.36 37.48
CA ASP A 25 16.96 9.30 38.60
C ASP A 25 15.53 9.78 38.94
N PRO A 26 15.33 10.52 40.07
CA PRO A 26 14.00 11.03 40.45
C PRO A 26 13.38 11.98 39.42
N ALA A 27 14.20 12.80 38.72
CA ALA A 27 13.70 13.71 37.68
C ALA A 27 13.20 12.91 36.46
N MET A 28 13.94 11.89 36.04
CA MET A 28 13.53 11.00 34.95
C MET A 28 12.28 10.19 35.33
N ALA A 29 12.15 9.76 36.57
CA ALA A 29 10.93 9.11 37.06
C ALA A 29 9.72 10.05 36.94
N ALA A 30 9.84 11.29 37.41
CA ALA A 30 8.79 12.29 37.29
C ALA A 30 8.44 12.62 35.81
N LEU A 31 9.40 12.58 34.90
CA LEU A 31 9.15 12.76 33.47
C LEU A 31 8.35 11.60 32.88
N ILE A 32 8.68 10.37 33.23
CA ILE A 32 7.96 9.16 32.78
C ILE A 32 6.54 9.13 33.32
N ASP A 33 6.32 9.52 34.57
CA ASP A 33 4.98 9.57 35.17
C ASP A 33 4.09 10.65 34.53
N ASN A 34 4.67 11.60 33.80
CA ASN A 34 3.98 12.69 33.13
C ASN A 34 4.19 12.68 31.59
N LEU A 35 4.23 11.50 30.97
CA LEU A 35 4.36 11.37 29.50
C LEU A 35 3.25 12.07 28.72
N ASP A 36 2.07 12.24 29.30
CA ASP A 36 0.95 12.97 28.70
C ASP A 36 1.29 14.45 28.47
N LEU A 37 2.02 15.09 29.40
CA LEU A 37 2.48 16.47 29.24
C LEU A 37 3.56 16.57 28.16
N LEU A 38 4.39 15.54 28.02
CA LEU A 38 5.37 15.44 26.94
C LEU A 38 4.68 15.32 25.58
N ALA A 39 3.66 14.48 25.48
CA ALA A 39 2.87 14.33 24.27
C ALA A 39 2.12 15.60 23.86
N ALA A 40 1.68 16.41 24.87
CA ALA A 40 1.04 17.70 24.66
C ALA A 40 2.06 18.84 24.40
N HIS A 41 3.37 18.56 24.32
CA HIS A 41 4.44 19.55 24.19
C HIS A 41 4.45 20.65 25.25
N ASN A 42 3.94 20.36 26.45
CA ASN A 42 3.88 21.32 27.55
C ASN A 42 5.16 21.30 28.39
N HIS A 43 6.26 21.84 27.84
CA HIS A 43 7.56 21.83 28.48
C HIS A 43 7.58 22.64 29.79
N ALA A 44 6.83 23.73 29.90
CA ALA A 44 6.76 24.53 31.10
C ALA A 44 6.20 23.75 32.31
N ALA A 45 5.16 22.96 32.07
CA ALA A 45 4.60 22.10 33.12
C ALA A 45 5.53 20.94 33.50
N LEU A 46 6.31 20.40 32.52
CA LEU A 46 7.32 19.37 32.81
C LEU A 46 8.46 19.89 33.66
N VAL A 47 8.99 21.09 33.37
CA VAL A 47 10.01 21.79 34.22
C VAL A 47 9.53 21.91 35.65
N ALA A 48 8.31 22.37 35.87
CA ALA A 48 7.71 22.50 37.21
C ALA A 48 7.51 21.17 37.92
N ARG A 49 7.19 20.08 37.20
CA ARG A 49 6.97 18.75 37.79
C ARG A 49 8.24 17.97 38.06
N CYS A 50 9.24 18.07 37.17
CA CYS A 50 10.53 17.40 37.32
C CYS A 50 11.49 18.16 38.25
N GLY A 51 11.28 19.45 38.45
CA GLY A 51 12.11 20.28 39.31
C GLY A 51 13.54 20.54 38.78
N VAL A 52 13.68 20.50 37.44
CA VAL A 52 14.95 20.69 36.71
C VAL A 52 14.85 21.85 35.72
N GLU A 53 15.98 22.33 35.18
CA GLU A 53 16.00 23.42 34.20
C GLU A 53 15.48 22.95 32.82
N ALA A 54 15.16 23.94 31.95
CA ALA A 54 14.58 23.64 30.62
C ALA A 54 15.58 22.89 29.72
N ASP A 55 16.85 23.16 29.85
CA ASP A 55 17.91 22.48 29.07
C ASP A 55 18.04 21.01 29.50
N ASP A 56 17.95 20.75 30.81
CA ASP A 56 17.96 19.38 31.36
C ASP A 56 16.76 18.57 30.82
N ILE A 57 15.57 19.18 30.77
CA ILE A 57 14.38 18.52 30.18
C ILE A 57 14.62 18.17 28.70
N ALA A 58 15.29 19.05 27.94
CA ALA A 58 15.58 18.76 26.52
C ALA A 58 16.52 17.56 26.38
N ASP A 59 17.54 17.46 27.23
CA ASP A 59 18.49 16.34 27.25
C ASP A 59 17.79 15.03 27.69
N MET A 60 16.95 15.07 28.71
CA MET A 60 16.16 13.94 29.17
C MET A 60 15.21 13.42 28.08
N ILE A 61 14.54 14.31 27.34
CA ILE A 61 13.68 13.96 26.20
C ILE A 61 14.51 13.30 25.09
N GLN A 62 15.71 13.83 24.81
CA GLN A 62 16.59 13.24 23.81
C GLN A 62 17.05 11.84 24.23
N GLU A 63 17.30 11.63 25.50
CA GLU A 63 17.65 10.32 26.04
C GLU A 63 16.47 9.33 25.93
N LEU A 64 15.25 9.73 26.27
CA LEU A 64 14.04 8.92 26.08
C LEU A 64 13.83 8.51 24.61
N ARG A 65 14.06 9.43 23.66
CA ARG A 65 13.96 9.13 22.25
C ARG A 65 14.93 8.06 21.73
N ARG A 66 16.04 7.83 22.44
CA ARG A 66 17.04 6.79 22.13
C ARG A 66 16.64 5.41 22.67
N LEU A 67 15.60 5.32 23.47
CA LEU A 67 15.06 4.07 23.99
C LEU A 67 14.13 3.40 22.96
N ASN A 68 13.94 2.11 23.11
CA ASN A 68 13.05 1.36 22.24
C ASN A 68 11.66 1.18 22.90
N PRO A 69 10.61 1.86 22.43
CA PRO A 69 9.27 1.74 23.02
C PRO A 69 8.61 0.38 22.77
N LYS A 70 9.10 -0.41 21.82
CA LYS A 70 8.57 -1.71 21.42
C LYS A 70 9.68 -2.76 21.26
N PRO A 71 10.37 -3.13 22.34
CA PRO A 71 11.53 -4.02 22.25
C PRO A 71 11.21 -5.41 21.70
N GLY A 72 9.95 -5.88 21.82
CA GLY A 72 9.50 -7.15 21.26
C GLY A 72 9.52 -7.22 19.72
N LEU A 73 9.51 -6.08 19.03
CA LEU A 73 9.59 -6.07 17.56
C LEU A 73 10.93 -6.61 17.03
N SER A 74 11.99 -6.60 17.82
CA SER A 74 13.28 -7.20 17.42
C SER A 74 13.20 -8.73 17.24
N PHE A 75 12.16 -9.39 17.79
CA PHE A 75 11.88 -10.81 17.61
C PHE A 75 10.78 -11.08 16.59
N SER A 76 10.12 -10.05 16.09
CA SER A 76 9.12 -10.20 15.04
C SER A 76 9.83 -10.44 13.72
N ASN A 77 10.00 -11.70 13.35
CA ASN A 77 10.43 -12.12 12.02
C ASN A 77 9.23 -12.09 11.05
N GLU A 78 8.46 -11.01 11.04
CA GLU A 78 7.50 -10.81 9.95
C GLU A 78 8.30 -10.61 8.67
N ILE A 79 8.40 -11.68 7.90
CA ILE A 79 8.92 -11.62 6.53
C ILE A 79 7.96 -10.71 5.77
N ALA A 80 8.43 -9.53 5.41
CA ALA A 80 7.67 -8.61 4.59
C ALA A 80 7.27 -9.37 3.31
N GLN A 81 5.96 -9.59 3.13
CA GLN A 81 5.45 -10.26 1.94
C GLN A 81 5.85 -9.43 0.73
N THR A 82 6.56 -10.05 -0.20
CA THR A 82 6.94 -9.43 -1.46
C THR A 82 5.68 -9.17 -2.27
N LEU A 83 5.31 -7.90 -2.44
CA LEU A 83 4.17 -7.51 -3.27
C LEU A 83 4.58 -7.64 -4.74
N VAL A 84 3.89 -8.53 -5.45
CA VAL A 84 4.06 -8.66 -6.91
C VAL A 84 3.17 -7.60 -7.58
N PRO A 85 3.74 -6.65 -8.34
CA PRO A 85 2.96 -5.61 -9.00
C PRO A 85 2.18 -6.17 -10.19
N ASP A 86 0.98 -5.64 -10.42
CA ASP A 86 0.14 -5.97 -11.58
C ASP A 86 0.50 -5.13 -12.81
N VAL A 87 1.07 -3.94 -12.57
CA VAL A 87 1.41 -2.96 -13.61
C VAL A 87 2.80 -2.40 -13.36
N TYR A 88 3.57 -2.25 -14.44
CA TYR A 88 4.86 -1.56 -14.43
C TYR A 88 4.74 -0.20 -15.11
N VAL A 89 5.28 0.84 -14.48
CA VAL A 89 5.41 2.18 -15.06
C VAL A 89 6.88 2.50 -15.19
N ARG A 90 7.30 2.76 -16.41
CA ARG A 90 8.69 3.08 -16.74
C ARG A 90 8.79 4.40 -17.50
N PRO A 91 9.89 5.14 -17.38
CA PRO A 91 10.12 6.30 -18.22
C PRO A 91 10.22 5.84 -19.67
N GLY A 92 9.45 6.49 -20.53
CA GLY A 92 9.48 6.27 -21.99
C GLY A 92 10.58 7.06 -22.67
N SER A 93 10.97 6.63 -23.86
CA SER A 93 12.03 7.28 -24.69
C SER A 93 11.69 8.72 -25.10
N ASN A 94 10.41 9.09 -25.10
CA ASN A 94 9.92 10.41 -25.53
C ASN A 94 9.66 11.38 -24.36
N GLY A 95 10.22 11.11 -23.17
CA GLY A 95 10.03 11.93 -21.97
C GLY A 95 8.71 11.71 -21.23
N GLY A 96 7.85 10.78 -21.69
CA GLY A 96 6.61 10.37 -21.02
C GLY A 96 6.78 9.06 -20.26
N TRP A 97 5.65 8.44 -19.89
CA TRP A 97 5.60 7.17 -19.15
C TRP A 97 5.05 6.05 -20.02
N THR A 98 5.68 4.90 -19.95
CA THR A 98 5.21 3.65 -20.55
C THR A 98 4.57 2.81 -19.47
N VAL A 99 3.35 2.31 -19.73
CA VAL A 99 2.58 1.47 -18.80
C VAL A 99 2.45 0.08 -19.39
N GLU A 100 2.91 -0.93 -18.68
CA GLU A 100 2.91 -2.32 -19.10
C GLU A 100 2.21 -3.19 -18.04
N LEU A 101 1.43 -4.19 -18.49
CA LEU A 101 0.85 -5.18 -17.59
C LEU A 101 1.88 -6.26 -17.23
N ASN A 102 1.86 -6.71 -15.99
CA ASN A 102 2.60 -7.88 -15.58
C ASN A 102 1.86 -9.15 -16.06
N SER A 103 2.40 -9.79 -17.08
CA SER A 103 1.82 -11.00 -17.65
C SER A 103 1.87 -12.22 -16.70
N GLU A 104 2.66 -12.17 -15.62
CA GLU A 104 2.77 -13.25 -14.64
C GLU A 104 1.61 -13.26 -13.64
N THR A 105 0.99 -12.10 -13.38
CA THR A 105 -0.15 -11.98 -12.48
C THR A 105 -1.49 -12.25 -13.14
N LEU A 106 -1.51 -12.32 -14.48
CA LEU A 106 -2.72 -12.57 -15.25
C LEU A 106 -2.90 -14.07 -15.52
N PRO A 107 -4.11 -14.61 -15.34
CA PRO A 107 -4.39 -16.00 -15.69
C PRO A 107 -4.23 -16.21 -17.19
N LYS A 108 -3.41 -17.19 -17.60
CA LYS A 108 -3.20 -17.57 -18.99
C LYS A 108 -4.09 -18.77 -19.30
N VAL A 109 -5.06 -18.59 -20.18
CA VAL A 109 -5.99 -19.64 -20.61
C VAL A 109 -5.96 -19.75 -22.13
N LEU A 110 -5.83 -20.97 -22.61
CA LEU A 110 -5.90 -21.28 -24.05
C LEU A 110 -6.99 -22.30 -24.30
N VAL A 111 -7.74 -22.08 -25.38
CA VAL A 111 -8.75 -23.03 -25.87
C VAL A 111 -8.11 -23.93 -26.92
N ASN A 112 -8.14 -25.26 -26.70
CA ASN A 112 -7.60 -26.22 -27.63
C ASN A 112 -8.63 -26.51 -28.73
N GLN A 113 -8.51 -25.84 -29.87
CA GLN A 113 -9.39 -26.00 -31.01
C GLN A 113 -9.21 -27.34 -31.72
N GLN A 114 -8.00 -27.94 -31.69
CA GLN A 114 -7.77 -29.26 -32.29
C GLN A 114 -8.56 -30.32 -31.55
N TYR A 115 -8.51 -30.33 -30.24
CA TYR A 115 -9.30 -31.25 -29.41
C TYR A 115 -10.78 -31.10 -29.66
N PHE A 116 -11.29 -29.88 -29.77
CA PHE A 116 -12.69 -29.64 -30.13
C PHE A 116 -13.04 -30.28 -31.50
N THR A 117 -12.22 -30.08 -32.51
CA THR A 117 -12.44 -30.62 -33.85
C THR A 117 -12.44 -32.15 -33.86
N GLU A 118 -11.49 -32.77 -33.15
CA GLU A 118 -11.41 -34.24 -33.03
C GLU A 118 -12.63 -34.83 -32.32
N VAL A 119 -13.05 -34.22 -31.22
CA VAL A 119 -14.22 -34.71 -30.46
C VAL A 119 -15.49 -34.50 -31.26
N ASN A 120 -15.66 -33.34 -31.91
CA ASN A 120 -16.84 -33.03 -32.70
C ASN A 120 -16.98 -33.94 -33.93
N THR A 121 -15.87 -34.37 -34.56
CA THR A 121 -15.90 -35.32 -35.69
C THR A 121 -16.22 -36.75 -35.26
N LYS A 122 -15.76 -37.17 -34.07
CA LYS A 122 -16.02 -38.53 -33.54
C LYS A 122 -17.41 -38.69 -32.93
N THR A 123 -18.08 -37.58 -32.61
CA THR A 123 -19.38 -37.58 -31.94
C THR A 123 -20.49 -37.71 -32.95
N CYS A 124 -21.29 -38.78 -32.84
CA CYS A 124 -22.44 -39.07 -33.73
C CYS A 124 -23.75 -38.48 -33.22
N SER A 125 -23.91 -38.29 -31.92
CA SER A 125 -25.12 -37.78 -31.29
C SER A 125 -25.31 -36.28 -31.50
N ARG A 126 -26.50 -35.85 -31.92
CA ARG A 126 -26.83 -34.41 -32.02
C ARG A 126 -26.83 -33.70 -30.68
N LYS A 127 -27.19 -34.39 -29.59
CA LYS A 127 -27.20 -33.83 -28.23
C LYS A 127 -25.76 -33.54 -27.74
N ASP A 128 -24.84 -34.48 -27.98
CA ASP A 128 -23.48 -34.36 -27.56
C ASP A 128 -22.74 -33.27 -28.35
N LYS A 129 -23.04 -33.12 -29.64
CA LYS A 129 -22.50 -31.99 -30.44
C LYS A 129 -22.96 -30.64 -29.92
N ALA A 130 -24.25 -30.52 -29.56
CA ALA A 130 -24.77 -29.28 -28.97
C ALA A 130 -24.06 -28.96 -27.64
N TYR A 131 -23.89 -29.95 -26.79
CA TYR A 131 -23.18 -29.80 -25.52
C TYR A 131 -21.72 -29.34 -25.71
N ILE A 132 -20.97 -30.00 -26.60
CA ILE A 132 -19.57 -29.65 -26.89
C ILE A 132 -19.47 -28.23 -27.43
N THR A 133 -20.39 -27.80 -28.29
CA THR A 133 -20.45 -26.44 -28.83
C THR A 133 -20.73 -25.41 -27.75
N GLU A 134 -21.63 -25.71 -26.83
CA GLU A 134 -21.92 -24.85 -25.67
C GLU A 134 -20.70 -24.70 -24.76
N GLN A 135 -19.97 -25.78 -24.48
CA GLN A 135 -18.74 -25.73 -23.70
C GLN A 135 -17.65 -24.90 -24.40
N LEU A 136 -17.50 -25.02 -25.72
CA LEU A 136 -16.58 -24.18 -26.50
C LEU A 136 -16.93 -22.69 -26.40
N ASN A 137 -18.23 -22.36 -26.53
CA ASN A 137 -18.71 -21.00 -26.42
C ASN A 137 -18.41 -20.40 -25.01
N SER A 138 -18.65 -21.21 -23.98
CA SER A 138 -18.34 -20.82 -22.58
C SER A 138 -16.83 -20.61 -22.38
N ALA A 139 -15.98 -21.47 -22.93
CA ALA A 139 -14.55 -21.35 -22.89
C ALA A 139 -14.05 -20.08 -23.61
N ASN A 140 -14.56 -19.84 -24.82
CA ASN A 140 -14.23 -18.63 -25.59
C ASN A 140 -14.70 -17.35 -24.89
N TRP A 141 -15.88 -17.38 -24.25
CA TRP A 141 -16.36 -16.27 -23.46
C TRP A 141 -15.45 -15.98 -22.27
N LEU A 142 -14.96 -17.02 -21.58
CA LEU A 142 -14.02 -16.87 -20.47
C LEU A 142 -12.72 -16.21 -20.92
N VAL A 143 -12.10 -16.70 -22.01
CA VAL A 143 -10.86 -16.12 -22.57
C VAL A 143 -11.07 -14.65 -22.90
N LYS A 144 -12.17 -14.33 -23.60
CA LYS A 144 -12.50 -12.94 -23.96
C LYS A 144 -12.72 -12.04 -22.73
N SER A 145 -13.36 -12.57 -21.68
CA SER A 145 -13.57 -11.85 -20.42
C SER A 145 -12.27 -11.56 -19.68
N LEU A 146 -11.32 -12.50 -19.69
CA LEU A 146 -10.00 -12.31 -19.09
C LEU A 146 -9.18 -11.26 -19.86
N GLU A 147 -9.22 -11.31 -21.18
CA GLU A 147 -8.56 -10.32 -22.02
C GLU A 147 -9.15 -8.91 -21.84
N GLN A 148 -10.48 -8.81 -21.79
CA GLN A 148 -11.16 -7.54 -21.52
C GLN A 148 -10.79 -6.97 -20.14
N ARG A 149 -10.68 -7.84 -19.12
CA ARG A 149 -10.22 -7.44 -17.78
C ARG A 149 -8.79 -6.88 -17.83
N ALA A 150 -7.88 -7.56 -18.52
CA ALA A 150 -6.50 -7.11 -18.68
C ALA A 150 -6.43 -5.74 -19.38
N GLN A 151 -7.16 -5.57 -20.47
CA GLN A 151 -7.25 -4.29 -21.19
C GLN A 151 -7.84 -3.17 -20.32
N THR A 152 -8.83 -3.48 -19.47
CA THR A 152 -9.42 -2.50 -18.56
C THR A 152 -8.41 -2.05 -17.50
N ILE A 153 -7.63 -2.99 -16.91
CA ILE A 153 -6.57 -2.64 -15.96
C ILE A 153 -5.54 -1.71 -16.64
N LEU A 154 -5.12 -2.03 -17.86
CA LEU A 154 -4.17 -1.23 -18.62
C LEU A 154 -4.71 0.17 -18.91
N LYS A 155 -5.95 0.29 -19.39
CA LYS A 155 -6.59 1.59 -19.67
C LYS A 155 -6.69 2.47 -18.44
N VAL A 156 -7.18 1.92 -17.31
CA VAL A 156 -7.28 2.64 -16.04
C VAL A 156 -5.89 3.10 -15.56
N SER A 157 -4.90 2.21 -15.63
CA SER A 157 -3.54 2.53 -15.19
C SER A 157 -2.86 3.57 -16.08
N ALA A 158 -3.04 3.50 -17.39
CA ALA A 158 -2.49 4.46 -18.34
C ALA A 158 -3.09 5.86 -18.13
N GLU A 159 -4.40 5.93 -17.94
CA GLU A 159 -5.07 7.20 -17.67
C GLU A 159 -4.66 7.79 -16.32
N LEU A 160 -4.55 6.96 -15.29
CA LEU A 160 -4.07 7.37 -13.97
C LEU A 160 -2.65 7.95 -14.06
N VAL A 161 -1.74 7.29 -14.79
CA VAL A 161 -0.37 7.77 -14.99
C VAL A 161 -0.36 9.09 -15.77
N ARG A 162 -1.21 9.25 -16.76
CA ARG A 162 -1.37 10.50 -17.51
C ARG A 162 -1.81 11.66 -16.63
N GLN A 163 -2.79 11.42 -15.75
CA GLN A 163 -3.31 12.44 -14.83
C GLN A 163 -2.31 12.79 -13.70
N GLN A 164 -1.50 11.84 -13.29
CA GLN A 164 -0.52 11.97 -12.20
C GLN A 164 0.92 12.17 -12.68
N ASP A 165 1.13 12.64 -13.92
CA ASP A 165 2.46 12.82 -14.51
C ASP A 165 3.41 13.60 -13.60
N ALA A 166 2.94 14.69 -12.99
CA ALA A 166 3.73 15.53 -12.09
C ALA A 166 4.16 14.75 -10.81
N PHE A 167 3.35 13.83 -10.29
CA PHE A 167 3.73 12.96 -9.18
C PHE A 167 4.88 12.04 -9.58
N PHE A 168 4.82 11.40 -10.72
CA PHE A 168 5.88 10.49 -11.17
C PHE A 168 7.19 11.24 -11.47
N ALA A 169 7.11 12.46 -12.01
CA ALA A 169 8.28 13.30 -12.26
C ALA A 169 8.88 13.91 -10.98
N HIS A 170 8.06 14.56 -10.14
CA HIS A 170 8.53 15.44 -9.06
C HIS A 170 8.27 14.88 -7.65
N GLY A 171 7.40 13.87 -7.49
CA GLY A 171 7.14 13.20 -6.22
C GLY A 171 5.85 13.61 -5.54
N ILE A 172 5.72 13.19 -4.26
CA ILE A 172 4.46 13.22 -3.50
C ILE A 172 3.84 14.62 -3.34
N GLN A 173 4.66 15.66 -3.30
CA GLN A 173 4.19 17.06 -3.20
C GLN A 173 3.38 17.52 -4.42
N HIS A 174 3.51 16.81 -5.55
CA HIS A 174 2.81 17.09 -6.80
C HIS A 174 1.67 16.10 -7.08
N LEU A 175 1.24 15.38 -6.05
CA LEU A 175 0.08 14.48 -6.17
C LEU A 175 -1.19 15.33 -6.36
N ARG A 176 -1.89 15.10 -7.48
CA ARG A 176 -3.16 15.77 -7.77
C ARG A 176 -4.32 15.01 -7.11
N PRO A 177 -5.28 15.69 -6.47
CA PRO A 177 -6.50 15.05 -6.04
C PRO A 177 -7.25 14.50 -7.27
N LEU A 178 -7.61 13.23 -7.21
CA LEU A 178 -8.25 12.52 -8.33
C LEU A 178 -9.40 11.66 -7.79
N THR A 179 -10.55 11.69 -8.46
CA THR A 179 -11.69 10.87 -8.12
C THR A 179 -11.83 9.69 -9.09
N LEU A 180 -12.50 8.62 -8.64
CA LEU A 180 -12.83 7.48 -9.52
C LEU A 180 -13.66 7.93 -10.72
N ARG A 181 -14.50 8.95 -10.53
CA ARG A 181 -15.37 9.51 -11.56
C ARG A 181 -14.58 10.19 -12.68
N ASP A 182 -13.50 10.91 -12.34
CA ASP A 182 -12.66 11.60 -13.33
C ASP A 182 -12.04 10.59 -14.31
N ILE A 183 -11.44 9.51 -13.77
CA ILE A 183 -10.91 8.44 -14.60
C ILE A 183 -12.01 7.74 -15.39
N ALA A 184 -13.15 7.43 -14.76
CA ALA A 184 -14.25 6.73 -15.41
C ALA A 184 -14.80 7.50 -16.63
N GLN A 185 -14.89 8.84 -16.55
CA GLN A 185 -15.32 9.69 -17.65
C GLN A 185 -14.32 9.68 -18.82
N GLU A 186 -13.02 9.79 -18.54
CA GLU A 186 -11.97 9.81 -19.58
C GLU A 186 -11.86 8.49 -20.34
N ILE A 187 -12.07 7.35 -19.66
CA ILE A 187 -12.00 6.03 -20.32
C ILE A 187 -13.36 5.50 -20.78
N GLU A 188 -14.41 6.30 -20.67
CA GLU A 188 -15.80 5.96 -21.05
C GLU A 188 -16.31 4.67 -20.36
N MET A 189 -16.05 4.55 -19.05
CA MET A 189 -16.47 3.41 -18.25
C MET A 189 -17.26 3.84 -17.01
N HIS A 190 -17.96 2.90 -16.38
CA HIS A 190 -18.67 3.17 -15.13
C HIS A 190 -17.69 3.24 -13.95
N GLU A 191 -17.92 4.15 -13.00
CA GLU A 191 -17.12 4.34 -11.79
C GLU A 191 -16.93 3.03 -10.99
N SER A 192 -17.97 2.20 -10.90
CA SER A 192 -17.89 0.91 -10.22
C SER A 192 -16.89 -0.06 -10.88
N THR A 193 -16.68 0.05 -12.20
CA THR A 193 -15.68 -0.74 -12.91
C THR A 193 -14.28 -0.30 -12.52
N VAL A 194 -14.02 1.02 -12.50
CA VAL A 194 -12.74 1.60 -12.07
C VAL A 194 -12.44 1.19 -10.63
N SER A 195 -13.41 1.31 -9.72
CA SER A 195 -13.27 0.92 -8.32
C SER A 195 -12.88 -0.56 -8.15
N ARG A 196 -13.54 -1.48 -8.89
CA ARG A 196 -13.22 -2.93 -8.84
C ARG A 196 -11.83 -3.23 -9.39
N VAL A 197 -11.43 -2.54 -10.46
CA VAL A 197 -10.13 -2.72 -11.10
C VAL A 197 -8.99 -2.22 -10.23
N THR A 198 -9.18 -1.15 -9.47
CA THR A 198 -8.14 -0.54 -8.63
C THR A 198 -7.98 -1.19 -7.25
N THR A 199 -8.97 -1.99 -6.83
CA THR A 199 -8.94 -2.67 -5.53
C THR A 199 -7.93 -3.82 -5.55
N ASN A 200 -7.02 -3.84 -4.57
CA ASN A 200 -5.96 -4.84 -4.41
C ASN A 200 -5.08 -5.01 -5.66
N LYS A 201 -4.83 -3.92 -6.39
CA LYS A 201 -3.92 -3.87 -7.52
C LYS A 201 -2.77 -2.92 -7.25
N TYR A 202 -1.56 -3.35 -7.61
CA TYR A 202 -0.32 -2.63 -7.33
C TYR A 202 0.38 -2.24 -8.62
N MET A 203 0.99 -1.06 -8.58
CA MET A 203 1.76 -0.48 -9.67
C MET A 203 3.20 -0.28 -9.19
N ALA A 204 4.17 -0.87 -9.89
CA ALA A 204 5.58 -0.59 -9.67
C ALA A 204 6.02 0.60 -10.51
N THR A 205 6.63 1.58 -9.86
CA THR A 205 7.13 2.80 -10.46
C THR A 205 8.59 3.01 -10.10
N PRO A 206 9.34 3.90 -10.77
CA PRO A 206 10.71 4.24 -10.37
C PRO A 206 10.83 4.80 -8.95
N ARG A 207 9.72 5.30 -8.38
CA ARG A 207 9.67 5.85 -7.01
C ARG A 207 9.24 4.84 -5.94
N GLY A 208 8.85 3.62 -6.35
CA GLY A 208 8.38 2.56 -5.46
C GLY A 208 7.09 1.90 -5.95
N THR A 209 6.61 0.96 -5.17
CA THR A 209 5.36 0.23 -5.46
C THR A 209 4.20 0.87 -4.71
N TYR A 210 3.15 1.24 -5.44
CA TYR A 210 1.95 1.89 -4.91
C TYR A 210 0.71 1.07 -5.25
N GLN A 211 -0.26 1.05 -4.35
CA GLN A 211 -1.58 0.52 -4.67
C GLN A 211 -2.29 1.50 -5.62
N LEU A 212 -2.99 1.02 -6.65
CA LEU A 212 -3.73 1.90 -7.57
C LEU A 212 -4.75 2.79 -6.84
N LYS A 213 -5.33 2.27 -5.75
CA LYS A 213 -6.27 3.02 -4.91
C LYS A 213 -5.63 4.22 -4.20
N TYR A 214 -4.32 4.22 -3.98
CA TYR A 214 -3.58 5.31 -3.34
C TYR A 214 -3.76 6.66 -4.04
N PHE A 215 -3.93 6.65 -5.35
CA PHE A 215 -4.05 7.86 -6.17
C PHE A 215 -5.45 8.50 -6.14
N PHE A 216 -6.43 7.80 -5.56
CA PHE A 216 -7.81 8.29 -5.41
C PHE A 216 -8.01 8.83 -3.99
N THR A 217 -7.42 9.96 -3.71
CA THR A 217 -7.61 10.68 -2.44
C THR A 217 -8.60 11.83 -2.66
N SER A 218 -9.59 11.94 -1.76
CA SER A 218 -10.37 13.18 -1.65
C SER A 218 -9.41 14.34 -1.35
N ALA A 219 -9.66 15.50 -1.95
CA ALA A 219 -8.83 16.68 -1.78
C ALA A 219 -8.49 16.92 -0.30
N ILE A 220 -7.21 16.89 0.03
CA ILE A 220 -6.72 17.37 1.32
C ILE A 220 -6.89 18.87 1.25
N THR A 221 -7.77 19.42 2.07
CA THR A 221 -7.92 20.86 2.25
C THR A 221 -6.56 21.42 2.64
N SER A 222 -5.94 22.20 1.75
CA SER A 222 -4.72 22.92 2.04
C SER A 222 -4.96 23.83 3.24
N THR A 223 -4.18 23.65 4.31
CA THR A 223 -4.21 24.49 5.52
C THR A 223 -3.44 25.80 5.32
N THR A 224 -3.23 26.23 4.08
CA THR A 224 -2.68 27.54 3.72
C THR A 224 -3.78 28.40 3.14
N GLY A 225 -4.51 29.04 4.04
CA GLY A 225 -5.31 30.23 3.84
C GLY A 225 -4.69 31.37 4.60
#